data_00e8ed12a0d4a3884ca73a6f74190233
#
_entry.id   00e8ed12a0d4a3884ca73a6f74190233
#
_cell.length_a   1.000
_cell.length_b   1.000
_cell.length_c   1.000
_cell.angle_alpha   90.00
_cell.angle_beta   90.00
_cell.angle_gamma   90.00
#
_symmetry.space_group_name_H-M   'P 1'
#
loop_
_entity.id
_entity.type
_entity.pdbx_description
1 polymer ?
#
loop_
_entity_poly.entity_id
_entity_poly.type
_entity_poly.pdbx_seq_one_letter_code
_entity_poly.pdbx_strand_id
1 'polypeptide(L)'
;MKQLIRIIIVLFAVVLAGCKKDPATQENAFDGPDYEKAAPMLKDGDVVLATNRNVEKFLTEVTYQDKNWSTTEIYNYYGGFNRVKYDENGVPSENGEVVKNPQSDRPESYSIRWKKNEEAGSLTLSLEEPTLKQEKALTAGTCYVDITNLVPNTNYTYKVTYDNSGEVAAEGSFSTTGHLHQVFFRSGCRNGRDLGGWKTLDGKMVKYHKIYRGGRMESGNVSKAGAAEIISEGIGAQLDLRGTSDVLSKPTVSGLDFCAPVIEQGGVAMLNDINEQGVNRTKQCFDFVLKSVREGKGVYYHCSLGRDRTGTLTVLLLGLLGVPEHDLSKEYEVTYFAPLGYSVSSSETSYYDKEKGGWLFHNDRTKWVYSEVAPYFWNLAGAGGTFAQGVEKYLTTVAGVPQADIDEFRNLMLE
;
A
#
# COMPACT_ATOMS: atom_id res chain seq x y z
N MET A 1 38.88 48.38 10.72
CA MET A 1 38.53 47.82 9.38
C MET A 1 39.06 46.41 9.10
N LYS A 2 40.05 45.88 9.79
CA LYS A 2 40.59 44.51 9.51
C LYS A 2 39.94 43.37 10.31
N GLN A 3 39.07 43.63 11.27
CA GLN A 3 38.34 42.58 12.03
C GLN A 3 36.93 42.29 11.52
N LEU A 4 36.33 43.17 10.72
CA LEU A 4 35.00 42.94 10.17
C LEU A 4 35.02 42.00 8.94
N ILE A 5 36.16 41.89 8.25
CA ILE A 5 36.30 41.06 7.04
C ILE A 5 36.46 39.57 7.39
N ARG A 6 36.95 39.25 8.61
CA ARG A 6 37.11 37.82 9.03
C ARG A 6 35.79 37.13 9.45
N ILE A 7 34.80 37.91 9.88
CA ILE A 7 33.52 37.35 10.34
C ILE A 7 32.60 37.03 9.15
N ILE A 8 32.72 37.78 8.04
CA ILE A 8 31.91 37.54 6.85
C ILE A 8 32.33 36.31 6.06
N ILE A 9 33.63 35.92 6.12
CA ILE A 9 34.11 34.72 5.40
C ILE A 9 33.73 33.43 6.11
N VAL A 10 33.56 33.46 7.44
CA VAL A 10 33.15 32.27 8.22
C VAL A 10 31.66 32.00 8.11
N LEU A 11 30.82 33.05 7.90
CA LEU A 11 29.37 32.86 7.71
C LEU A 11 29.00 32.35 6.28
N PHE A 12 29.87 32.58 5.28
CA PHE A 12 29.61 32.05 3.92
C PHE A 12 30.03 30.59 3.75
N ALA A 13 30.92 30.07 4.60
CA ALA A 13 31.35 28.66 4.54
C ALA A 13 30.36 27.70 5.21
N VAL A 14 29.45 28.19 6.07
CA VAL A 14 28.48 27.35 6.78
C VAL A 14 27.15 27.20 5.97
N VAL A 15 26.90 28.07 5.02
CA VAL A 15 25.67 28.01 4.20
C VAL A 15 25.81 27.05 2.99
N LEU A 16 27.03 26.65 2.63
CA LEU A 16 27.28 25.72 1.51
C LEU A 16 27.40 24.23 1.93
N ALA A 17 27.34 23.92 3.23
CA ALA A 17 27.37 22.55 3.72
C ALA A 17 25.99 21.93 3.95
N GLY A 18 24.90 22.55 3.49
CA GLY A 18 23.52 22.17 3.75
C GLY A 18 22.73 21.70 2.53
N CYS A 19 23.32 21.49 1.37
CA CYS A 19 22.67 20.73 0.29
C CYS A 19 22.63 19.26 0.72
N LYS A 20 21.59 18.84 1.40
CA LYS A 20 21.25 17.42 1.50
C LYS A 20 21.18 16.90 0.08
N LYS A 21 22.09 16.00 -0.28
CA LYS A 21 22.01 15.26 -1.53
C LYS A 21 20.62 14.67 -1.66
N ASP A 22 20.01 14.81 -2.83
CA ASP A 22 18.73 14.20 -3.17
C ASP A 22 18.78 12.71 -2.77
N PRO A 23 17.84 12.19 -1.98
CA PRO A 23 17.81 10.77 -1.62
C PRO A 23 17.85 9.85 -2.85
N ALA A 24 17.32 10.29 -4.01
CA ALA A 24 17.39 9.56 -5.26
C ALA A 24 18.83 9.40 -5.80
N THR A 25 19.76 10.30 -5.44
CA THR A 25 21.17 10.19 -5.85
C THR A 25 21.99 9.32 -4.87
N GLN A 26 21.50 9.07 -3.66
CA GLN A 26 22.20 8.20 -2.71
C GLN A 26 21.94 6.70 -2.96
N GLU A 27 20.79 6.33 -3.55
CA GLU A 27 20.50 4.92 -3.86
C GLU A 27 21.25 4.40 -5.10
N ASN A 28 21.76 5.28 -5.95
CA ASN A 28 22.54 4.92 -7.15
C ASN A 28 24.07 4.98 -6.95
N ALA A 29 24.53 5.39 -5.78
CA ALA A 29 25.95 5.52 -5.46
C ALA A 29 26.49 4.27 -4.78
N PHE A 30 26.23 3.09 -5.36
CA PHE A 30 26.89 1.87 -4.91
C PHE A 30 28.17 1.68 -5.71
N ASP A 31 29.27 2.23 -5.18
CA ASP A 31 30.61 2.01 -5.70
C ASP A 31 31.16 0.68 -5.16
N GLY A 32 30.74 -0.42 -5.77
CA GLY A 32 31.29 -1.74 -5.46
C GLY A 32 30.44 -2.60 -4.52
N PRO A 33 30.91 -3.80 -4.17
CA PRO A 33 30.08 -4.84 -3.54
C PRO A 33 29.98 -4.66 -2.03
N ASP A 34 29.30 -3.62 -1.55
CA ASP A 34 28.79 -3.60 -0.17
C ASP A 34 27.54 -4.51 -0.14
N TYR A 35 27.76 -5.79 -0.38
CA TYR A 35 26.70 -6.80 -0.42
C TYR A 35 25.96 -6.98 0.90
N GLU A 36 26.47 -6.42 1.99
CA GLU A 36 25.81 -6.46 3.29
C GLU A 36 24.57 -5.56 3.38
N LYS A 37 24.48 -4.55 2.49
CA LYS A 37 23.34 -3.62 2.44
C LYS A 37 22.32 -3.95 1.35
N ALA A 38 22.67 -4.80 0.40
CA ALA A 38 21.76 -5.23 -0.63
C ALA A 38 20.78 -6.28 -0.10
N ALA A 39 19.59 -6.33 -0.70
CA ALA A 39 18.62 -7.39 -0.42
C ALA A 39 19.21 -8.79 -0.69
N PRO A 40 18.64 -9.86 -0.12
CA PRO A 40 19.08 -11.23 -0.39
C PRO A 40 19.17 -11.51 -1.89
N MET A 41 20.25 -12.17 -2.31
CA MET A 41 20.46 -12.48 -3.73
C MET A 41 19.44 -13.47 -4.23
N LEU A 42 18.78 -13.12 -5.32
CA LEU A 42 17.87 -13.98 -6.07
C LEU A 42 18.69 -14.92 -6.98
N LYS A 43 18.31 -16.18 -7.01
CA LYS A 43 18.87 -17.20 -7.91
C LYS A 43 17.80 -17.68 -8.87
N ASP A 44 18.23 -18.14 -10.03
CA ASP A 44 17.32 -18.77 -10.99
C ASP A 44 16.63 -19.98 -10.37
N GLY A 45 15.30 -20.07 -10.53
CA GLY A 45 14.46 -21.11 -9.96
C GLY A 45 14.08 -20.93 -8.47
N ASP A 46 14.48 -19.83 -7.81
CA ASP A 46 14.10 -19.58 -6.41
C ASP A 46 12.58 -19.44 -6.25
N VAL A 47 12.11 -19.82 -5.06
CA VAL A 47 10.76 -19.52 -4.57
C VAL A 47 10.89 -18.55 -3.41
N VAL A 48 10.38 -17.33 -3.56
CA VAL A 48 10.60 -16.24 -2.61
C VAL A 48 9.29 -15.68 -2.08
N LEU A 49 9.32 -15.10 -0.88
CA LEU A 49 8.16 -14.48 -0.26
C LEU A 49 7.97 -13.06 -0.82
N ALA A 50 6.80 -12.75 -1.38
CA ALA A 50 6.46 -11.42 -1.89
C ALA A 50 5.99 -10.49 -0.78
N THR A 51 5.10 -10.97 0.08
CA THR A 51 4.53 -10.24 1.22
C THR A 51 5.59 -9.98 2.30
N ASN A 52 5.50 -8.88 3.05
CA ASN A 52 6.30 -8.71 4.26
C ASN A 52 6.11 -9.91 5.20
N ARG A 53 7.20 -10.48 5.70
CA ARG A 53 7.17 -11.70 6.53
C ARG A 53 6.33 -11.59 7.80
N ASN A 54 6.25 -10.39 8.40
CA ASN A 54 5.46 -10.18 9.59
C ASN A 54 3.97 -10.08 9.25
N VAL A 55 3.63 -9.43 8.15
CA VAL A 55 2.27 -9.37 7.62
C VAL A 55 1.82 -10.75 7.18
N GLU A 56 2.67 -11.50 6.47
CA GLU A 56 2.40 -12.88 6.08
C GLU A 56 2.10 -13.78 7.29
N LYS A 57 2.93 -13.69 8.32
CA LYS A 57 2.71 -14.40 9.57
C LYS A 57 1.36 -14.05 10.20
N PHE A 58 0.97 -12.78 10.22
CA PHE A 58 -0.34 -12.33 10.69
C PHE A 58 -1.49 -12.93 9.87
N LEU A 59 -1.37 -12.93 8.55
CA LEU A 59 -2.43 -13.41 7.65
C LEU A 59 -2.62 -14.94 7.74
N THR A 60 -1.57 -15.68 8.04
CA THR A 60 -1.56 -17.16 8.04
C THR A 60 -1.68 -17.80 9.42
N GLU A 61 -1.45 -17.06 10.50
CA GLU A 61 -1.38 -17.60 11.84
C GLU A 61 -2.78 -17.96 12.39
N VAL A 62 -2.99 -19.24 12.65
CA VAL A 62 -4.27 -19.78 13.13
C VAL A 62 -4.42 -19.66 14.66
N THR A 63 -3.32 -19.71 15.40
CA THR A 63 -3.34 -19.68 16.89
C THR A 63 -3.82 -18.35 17.46
N TYR A 64 -3.88 -17.34 16.64
CA TYR A 64 -4.37 -16.02 16.95
C TYR A 64 -5.88 -15.95 17.21
N GLN A 65 -6.60 -16.94 16.73
CA GLN A 65 -8.07 -16.95 16.69
C GLN A 65 -8.75 -17.08 18.05
N ASP A 66 -8.03 -17.46 19.09
CA ASP A 66 -8.61 -17.83 20.39
C ASP A 66 -8.27 -16.88 21.53
N LYS A 67 -7.58 -15.78 21.27
CA LYS A 67 -7.14 -14.81 22.30
C LYS A 67 -7.67 -13.41 22.04
N ASN A 68 -7.99 -12.73 23.13
CA ASN A 68 -8.07 -11.28 23.13
C ASN A 68 -6.65 -10.75 23.25
N TRP A 69 -6.17 -10.08 22.22
CA TRP A 69 -4.83 -9.55 22.21
C TRP A 69 -4.85 -8.03 22.42
N SER A 70 -4.06 -7.55 23.36
CA SER A 70 -3.74 -6.14 23.42
C SER A 70 -2.89 -5.76 22.19
N THR A 71 -2.93 -4.52 21.82
CA THR A 71 -2.11 -4.02 20.71
C THR A 71 -0.61 -4.21 20.97
N THR A 72 -0.18 -4.13 22.24
CA THR A 72 1.20 -4.41 22.64
C THR A 72 1.58 -5.86 22.40
N GLU A 73 0.68 -6.81 22.67
CA GLU A 73 0.91 -8.24 22.42
C GLU A 73 1.00 -8.51 20.91
N ILE A 74 0.11 -7.94 20.13
CA ILE A 74 0.18 -8.01 18.65
C ILE A 74 1.54 -7.48 18.17
N TYR A 75 1.94 -6.32 18.66
CA TYR A 75 3.23 -5.72 18.34
C TYR A 75 4.40 -6.64 18.68
N ASN A 76 4.44 -7.15 19.92
CA ASN A 76 5.53 -8.00 20.38
C ASN A 76 5.59 -9.34 19.63
N TYR A 77 4.44 -9.88 19.27
CA TYR A 77 4.35 -11.16 18.58
C TYR A 77 4.77 -11.07 17.11
N TYR A 78 4.31 -10.03 16.40
CA TYR A 78 4.59 -9.85 14.98
C TYR A 78 5.76 -8.92 14.68
N GLY A 79 6.23 -8.18 15.69
CA GLY A 79 7.34 -7.22 15.54
C GLY A 79 7.03 -6.07 14.59
N GLY A 80 5.74 -5.83 14.30
CA GLY A 80 5.32 -5.13 13.12
C GLY A 80 4.81 -3.71 13.27
N PHE A 81 4.57 -3.21 14.47
CA PHE A 81 3.98 -1.88 14.59
C PHE A 81 5.05 -0.81 14.83
N ASN A 82 5.12 0.18 13.95
CA ASN A 82 5.87 1.40 14.19
C ASN A 82 5.14 2.28 15.19
N ARG A 83 5.45 2.16 16.47
CA ARG A 83 4.79 2.90 17.56
C ARG A 83 5.78 3.58 18.46
N VAL A 84 5.36 4.71 19.00
CA VAL A 84 6.02 5.30 20.16
C VAL A 84 5.72 4.40 21.35
N LYS A 85 6.74 3.92 22.04
CA LYS A 85 6.57 3.24 23.33
C LYS A 85 6.01 4.25 24.35
N TYR A 86 4.92 3.87 24.98
CA TYR A 86 4.41 4.57 26.14
C TYR A 86 4.71 3.76 27.40
N ASP A 87 4.95 4.45 28.48
CA ASP A 87 5.03 3.83 29.78
C ASP A 87 3.64 3.33 30.24
N GLU A 88 3.60 2.69 31.41
CA GLU A 88 2.39 2.18 32.04
C GLU A 88 1.33 3.25 32.34
N ASN A 89 1.70 4.54 32.30
CA ASN A 89 0.81 5.68 32.52
C ASN A 89 0.37 6.36 31.21
N GLY A 90 0.76 5.81 30.08
CA GLY A 90 0.43 6.37 28.77
C GLY A 90 1.27 7.60 28.37
N VAL A 91 2.40 7.81 29.04
CA VAL A 91 3.35 8.88 28.71
C VAL A 91 4.37 8.35 27.69
N PRO A 92 4.71 9.08 26.62
CA PRO A 92 5.77 8.69 25.71
C PRO A 92 7.06 8.42 26.50
N SER A 93 7.73 7.30 26.26
CA SER A 93 9.01 6.99 26.91
C SER A 93 9.98 8.16 26.73
N GLU A 94 10.70 8.53 27.77
CA GLU A 94 11.56 9.73 27.81
C GLU A 94 12.56 9.82 26.65
N ASN A 95 12.86 8.72 26.00
CA ASN A 95 13.77 8.66 24.86
C ASN A 95 13.07 8.77 23.50
N GLY A 96 11.75 8.99 23.45
CA GLY A 96 11.03 9.02 22.18
C GLY A 96 11.32 7.80 21.30
N GLU A 97 11.63 6.66 21.94
CA GLU A 97 12.00 5.43 21.24
C GLU A 97 10.81 4.99 20.41
N VAL A 98 10.79 5.48 19.19
CA VAL A 98 9.96 4.90 18.15
C VAL A 98 10.48 3.49 17.99
N VAL A 99 9.74 2.51 18.47
CA VAL A 99 10.03 1.12 18.14
C VAL A 99 9.81 1.01 16.64
N LYS A 100 10.90 1.18 15.93
CA LYS A 100 10.91 1.08 14.49
C LYS A 100 10.98 -0.41 14.15
N ASN A 101 9.89 -0.96 13.66
CA ASN A 101 10.04 -1.88 12.56
C ASN A 101 9.90 -1.03 11.28
N PRO A 102 10.99 -0.47 10.77
CA PRO A 102 10.93 0.58 9.75
C PRO A 102 10.46 0.08 8.40
N GLN A 103 10.12 -1.20 8.28
CA GLN A 103 9.82 -1.86 7.01
C GLN A 103 8.64 -2.82 7.07
N SER A 104 7.83 -2.83 8.13
CA SER A 104 6.74 -3.81 8.23
C SER A 104 5.58 -3.56 7.28
N ASP A 105 5.45 -2.37 6.73
CA ASP A 105 4.51 -2.06 5.65
C ASP A 105 5.12 -2.20 4.24
N ARG A 106 6.39 -2.59 4.16
CA ARG A 106 7.08 -2.80 2.90
C ARG A 106 7.11 -4.28 2.53
N PRO A 107 6.90 -4.61 1.25
CA PRO A 107 7.09 -5.99 0.77
C PRO A 107 8.53 -6.46 0.97
N GLU A 108 8.76 -7.76 0.91
CA GLU A 108 10.11 -8.31 0.85
C GLU A 108 10.81 -7.83 -0.43
N SER A 109 12.13 -7.78 -0.38
CA SER A 109 12.97 -7.30 -1.48
C SER A 109 14.08 -8.28 -1.77
N TYR A 110 14.44 -8.42 -3.05
CA TYR A 110 15.47 -9.36 -3.51
C TYR A 110 16.38 -8.69 -4.51
N SER A 111 17.66 -9.10 -4.55
CA SER A 111 18.69 -8.51 -5.38
C SER A 111 19.05 -9.42 -6.56
N ILE A 112 18.86 -8.93 -7.76
CA ILE A 112 19.44 -9.52 -8.98
C ILE A 112 20.84 -8.95 -9.14
N ARG A 113 21.87 -9.80 -9.33
CA ARG A 113 23.26 -9.41 -9.37
C ARG A 113 23.97 -9.97 -10.59
N TRP A 114 24.93 -9.21 -11.11
CA TRP A 114 25.78 -9.62 -12.24
C TRP A 114 27.21 -9.11 -12.09
N LYS A 115 28.09 -9.56 -12.95
CA LYS A 115 29.47 -9.10 -12.95
C LYS A 115 29.53 -7.66 -13.42
N LYS A 116 30.15 -6.78 -12.61
CA LYS A 116 30.36 -5.38 -12.98
C LYS A 116 31.16 -5.27 -14.28
N ASN A 117 30.70 -4.42 -15.19
CA ASN A 117 31.42 -4.01 -16.37
C ASN A 117 31.49 -2.46 -16.39
N GLU A 118 32.66 -1.91 -16.11
CA GLU A 118 32.84 -0.46 -15.97
C GLU A 118 32.87 0.26 -17.33
N GLU A 119 33.15 -0.46 -18.40
CA GLU A 119 33.21 0.09 -19.78
C GLU A 119 31.81 0.04 -20.43
N ALA A 120 30.88 -0.66 -19.86
CA ALA A 120 29.52 -0.79 -20.38
C ALA A 120 28.67 0.43 -20.04
N GLY A 121 27.76 0.77 -20.96
CA GLY A 121 26.79 1.85 -20.80
C GLY A 121 25.72 1.55 -19.77
N SER A 122 24.60 2.29 -19.83
CA SER A 122 23.40 2.02 -19.04
C SER A 122 22.79 0.65 -19.36
N LEU A 123 21.96 0.18 -18.45
CA LEU A 123 21.26 -1.10 -18.59
C LEU A 123 19.76 -0.90 -18.40
N THR A 124 18.98 -1.85 -18.90
CA THR A 124 17.55 -1.96 -18.62
C THR A 124 17.27 -3.31 -18.00
N LEU A 125 16.62 -3.31 -16.81
CA LEU A 125 15.95 -4.48 -16.26
C LEU A 125 14.56 -4.58 -16.89
N SER A 126 14.24 -5.74 -17.47
CA SER A 126 12.87 -6.18 -17.75
C SER A 126 12.48 -7.22 -16.71
N LEU A 127 11.37 -7.00 -16.02
CA LEU A 127 10.76 -7.92 -15.09
C LEU A 127 9.34 -8.21 -15.58
N GLU A 128 9.02 -9.47 -15.79
CA GLU A 128 7.80 -9.88 -16.48
C GLU A 128 7.07 -10.97 -15.71
N GLU A 129 5.78 -10.78 -15.51
CA GLU A 129 4.84 -11.73 -14.94
C GLU A 129 3.60 -11.83 -15.86
N PRO A 130 2.64 -12.78 -15.66
CA PRO A 130 1.58 -13.04 -16.64
C PRO A 130 0.70 -11.85 -17.01
N THR A 131 0.60 -10.82 -16.16
CA THR A 131 -0.33 -9.69 -16.34
C THR A 131 0.37 -8.35 -16.52
N LEU A 132 1.63 -8.23 -16.14
CA LEU A 132 2.38 -6.99 -16.16
C LEU A 132 3.84 -7.21 -16.57
N LYS A 133 4.33 -6.34 -17.47
CA LYS A 133 5.74 -6.19 -17.79
C LYS A 133 6.23 -4.86 -17.26
N GLN A 134 7.27 -4.90 -16.43
CA GLN A 134 7.93 -3.71 -15.90
C GLN A 134 9.30 -3.53 -16.50
N GLU A 135 9.68 -2.28 -16.79
CA GLU A 135 11.01 -1.93 -17.24
C GLU A 135 11.63 -0.86 -16.32
N LYS A 136 12.88 -1.07 -15.92
CA LYS A 136 13.61 -0.16 -15.04
C LYS A 136 14.97 0.18 -15.67
N ALA A 137 15.18 1.46 -15.93
CA ALA A 137 16.47 1.95 -16.38
C ALA A 137 17.49 1.92 -15.22
N LEU A 138 18.69 1.44 -15.49
CA LEU A 138 19.79 1.32 -14.56
C LEU A 138 20.99 2.13 -15.09
N THR A 139 21.71 2.79 -14.18
CA THR A 139 22.87 3.59 -14.54
C THR A 139 24.08 2.73 -14.93
N ALA A 140 24.97 3.28 -15.76
CA ALA A 140 26.24 2.65 -16.11
C ALA A 140 27.04 2.30 -14.84
N GLY A 141 27.74 1.16 -14.86
CA GLY A 141 28.54 0.68 -13.74
C GLY A 141 27.74 -0.03 -12.63
N THR A 142 26.41 -0.06 -12.72
CA THR A 142 25.55 -0.87 -11.82
C THR A 142 25.83 -2.36 -12.03
N CYS A 143 25.92 -3.12 -10.94
CA CYS A 143 26.13 -4.58 -10.98
C CYS A 143 25.09 -5.36 -10.16
N TYR A 144 24.05 -4.67 -9.69
CA TYR A 144 22.89 -5.27 -9.04
C TYR A 144 21.68 -4.33 -9.13
N VAL A 145 20.51 -4.89 -8.87
CA VAL A 145 19.27 -4.15 -8.72
C VAL A 145 18.37 -4.87 -7.71
N ASP A 146 17.83 -4.11 -6.78
CA ASP A 146 16.82 -4.63 -5.88
C ASP A 146 15.44 -4.54 -6.53
N ILE A 147 14.69 -5.65 -6.47
CA ILE A 147 13.32 -5.77 -6.91
C ILE A 147 12.41 -5.94 -5.69
N THR A 148 11.24 -5.35 -5.76
CA THR A 148 10.21 -5.35 -4.72
C THR A 148 8.83 -5.23 -5.37
N ASN A 149 7.77 -5.13 -4.60
CA ASN A 149 6.39 -5.03 -5.11
C ASN A 149 5.99 -6.27 -5.95
N LEU A 150 6.44 -7.44 -5.52
CA LEU A 150 6.15 -8.68 -6.25
C LEU A 150 4.73 -9.16 -5.93
N VAL A 151 4.02 -9.63 -6.95
CA VAL A 151 2.72 -10.29 -6.80
C VAL A 151 2.91 -11.67 -6.17
N PRO A 152 2.16 -12.03 -5.12
CA PRO A 152 2.23 -13.38 -4.53
C PRO A 152 1.78 -14.49 -5.48
N ASN A 153 2.30 -15.69 -5.27
CA ASN A 153 1.94 -16.92 -5.99
C ASN A 153 2.06 -16.81 -7.53
N THR A 154 3.07 -16.09 -8.00
CA THR A 154 3.25 -15.70 -9.40
C THR A 154 4.62 -16.12 -9.90
N ASN A 155 4.71 -16.51 -11.18
CA ASN A 155 5.94 -16.81 -11.87
C ASN A 155 6.49 -15.57 -12.55
N TYR A 156 7.77 -15.32 -12.39
CA TYR A 156 8.48 -14.18 -12.96
C TYR A 156 9.61 -14.64 -13.88
N THR A 157 9.86 -13.85 -14.92
CA THR A 157 11.11 -13.88 -15.66
C THR A 157 11.77 -12.50 -15.54
N TYR A 158 13.11 -12.47 -15.51
CA TYR A 158 13.86 -11.23 -15.53
C TYR A 158 14.97 -11.27 -16.54
N LYS A 159 15.29 -10.09 -17.08
CA LYS A 159 16.41 -9.88 -18.00
C LYS A 159 17.02 -8.51 -17.80
N VAL A 160 18.32 -8.46 -17.60
CA VAL A 160 19.11 -7.23 -17.51
C VAL A 160 19.98 -7.15 -18.77
N THR A 161 19.84 -6.07 -19.52
CA THR A 161 20.49 -5.93 -20.83
C THR A 161 21.22 -4.59 -20.91
N TYR A 162 22.43 -4.58 -21.45
CA TYR A 162 23.16 -3.36 -21.76
C TYR A 162 22.51 -2.64 -22.93
N ASP A 163 22.16 -1.35 -22.75
CA ASP A 163 21.42 -0.59 -23.77
C ASP A 163 22.20 -0.33 -25.07
N ASN A 164 23.52 -0.23 -24.97
CA ASN A 164 24.38 0.07 -26.09
C ASN A 164 24.74 -1.14 -26.97
N SER A 165 24.81 -2.35 -26.39
CA SER A 165 25.24 -3.56 -27.08
C SER A 165 24.15 -4.59 -27.27
N GLY A 166 23.11 -4.53 -26.45
CA GLY A 166 22.10 -5.61 -26.36
C GLY A 166 22.60 -6.87 -25.64
N GLU A 167 23.81 -6.85 -25.08
CA GLU A 167 24.37 -7.98 -24.33
C GLU A 167 23.61 -8.19 -23.05
N VAL A 168 23.35 -9.44 -22.68
CA VAL A 168 22.64 -9.83 -21.46
C VAL A 168 23.62 -9.90 -20.30
N ALA A 169 23.40 -9.06 -19.29
CA ALA A 169 24.18 -9.07 -18.05
C ALA A 169 23.69 -10.10 -17.05
N ALA A 170 22.38 -10.31 -16.96
CA ALA A 170 21.73 -11.34 -16.15
C ALA A 170 20.36 -11.68 -16.72
N GLU A 171 19.96 -12.94 -16.60
CA GLU A 171 18.61 -13.41 -16.89
C GLU A 171 18.28 -14.62 -16.04
N GLY A 172 17.00 -14.88 -15.82
CA GLY A 172 16.51 -16.02 -15.06
C GLY A 172 15.02 -15.95 -14.80
N SER A 173 14.56 -16.89 -13.99
CA SER A 173 13.18 -17.03 -13.57
C SER A 173 13.11 -17.29 -12.08
N PHE A 174 11.98 -16.97 -11.46
CA PHE A 174 11.68 -17.31 -10.08
C PHE A 174 10.17 -17.33 -9.88
N SER A 175 9.73 -17.84 -8.75
CA SER A 175 8.34 -17.75 -8.34
C SER A 175 8.20 -17.15 -6.95
N THR A 176 7.02 -16.68 -6.65
CA THR A 176 6.71 -16.03 -5.38
C THR A 176 5.68 -16.81 -4.60
N THR A 177 5.70 -16.61 -3.28
CA THR A 177 4.65 -17.02 -2.34
C THR A 177 4.15 -15.82 -1.55
N GLY A 178 3.08 -15.99 -0.80
CA GLY A 178 2.51 -14.96 0.08
C GLY A 178 1.01 -14.78 -0.14
N HIS A 179 0.42 -13.85 0.62
CA HIS A 179 -1.03 -13.60 0.62
C HIS A 179 -1.41 -12.20 0.16
N LEU A 180 -0.49 -11.23 0.22
CA LEU A 180 -0.80 -9.85 -0.05
C LEU A 180 0.22 -9.22 -0.98
N HIS A 181 -0.23 -8.62 -2.06
CA HIS A 181 0.59 -7.78 -2.92
C HIS A 181 0.76 -6.41 -2.26
N GLN A 182 1.78 -6.29 -1.41
CA GLN A 182 2.16 -5.01 -0.84
C GLN A 182 2.97 -4.21 -1.84
N VAL A 183 2.76 -2.90 -1.86
CA VAL A 183 3.52 -1.99 -2.71
C VAL A 183 4.18 -0.90 -1.88
N PHE A 184 5.41 -0.56 -2.23
CA PHE A 184 6.16 0.54 -1.69
C PHE A 184 6.79 1.33 -2.82
N PHE A 185 6.62 2.64 -2.79
CA PHE A 185 7.20 3.56 -3.78
C PHE A 185 8.14 4.55 -3.09
N ARG A 186 9.19 4.96 -3.79
CA ARG A 186 10.10 6.01 -3.31
C ARG A 186 9.47 7.40 -3.25
N SER A 187 8.17 7.44 -3.06
CA SER A 187 7.35 8.63 -2.82
C SER A 187 7.03 8.87 -1.35
N GLY A 188 7.43 7.92 -0.47
CA GLY A 188 7.02 7.92 0.93
C GLY A 188 5.62 7.36 1.18
N CYS A 189 5.00 6.71 0.21
CA CYS A 189 3.78 5.94 0.36
C CYS A 189 3.93 4.95 1.52
N ARG A 190 2.92 4.88 2.35
CA ARG A 190 2.83 3.94 3.48
C ARG A 190 1.53 3.14 3.39
N ASN A 191 1.50 1.97 4.01
CA ASN A 191 0.30 1.14 4.05
C ASN A 191 -0.22 0.77 2.64
N GLY A 192 0.71 0.74 1.66
CA GLY A 192 0.41 0.50 0.25
C GLY A 192 0.20 -0.96 -0.06
N ARG A 193 -0.88 -1.30 -0.76
CA ARG A 193 -1.17 -2.64 -1.25
C ARG A 193 -2.23 -2.68 -2.34
N ASP A 194 -2.17 -3.72 -3.14
CA ASP A 194 -3.21 -4.10 -4.10
C ASP A 194 -4.37 -4.80 -3.38
N LEU A 195 -5.56 -4.68 -3.89
CA LEU A 195 -6.73 -5.44 -3.46
C LEU A 195 -6.84 -6.80 -4.18
N GLY A 196 -5.94 -7.10 -5.09
CA GLY A 196 -5.87 -8.41 -5.74
C GLY A 196 -5.49 -9.55 -4.79
N GLY A 197 -5.82 -10.79 -5.19
CA GLY A 197 -5.47 -12.02 -4.46
C GLY A 197 -6.48 -12.45 -3.39
N TRP A 198 -7.37 -11.58 -2.93
CA TRP A 198 -8.43 -11.98 -2.01
C TRP A 198 -9.43 -12.91 -2.71
N LYS A 199 -9.83 -13.96 -2.00
CA LYS A 199 -10.79 -14.95 -2.51
C LYS A 199 -12.21 -14.58 -2.09
N THR A 200 -13.14 -14.80 -2.98
CA THR A 200 -14.57 -14.62 -2.74
C THR A 200 -15.19 -15.91 -2.18
N LEU A 201 -16.37 -15.81 -1.59
CA LEU A 201 -17.10 -16.96 -1.05
C LEU A 201 -17.47 -18.00 -2.11
N ASP A 202 -17.59 -17.61 -3.39
CA ASP A 202 -17.83 -18.50 -4.51
C ASP A 202 -16.55 -19.05 -5.18
N GLY A 203 -15.39 -18.78 -4.57
CA GLY A 203 -14.09 -19.34 -4.97
C GLY A 203 -13.36 -18.59 -6.07
N LYS A 204 -13.89 -17.48 -6.55
CA LYS A 204 -13.18 -16.58 -7.47
C LYS A 204 -12.09 -15.80 -6.75
N MET A 205 -11.22 -15.17 -7.50
CA MET A 205 -10.16 -14.32 -6.97
C MET A 205 -10.29 -12.90 -7.52
N VAL A 206 -9.99 -11.92 -6.67
CA VAL A 206 -9.86 -10.52 -7.09
C VAL A 206 -8.58 -10.36 -7.89
N LYS A 207 -8.69 -9.82 -9.11
CA LYS A 207 -7.55 -9.63 -10.02
C LYS A 207 -6.54 -8.64 -9.49
N TYR A 208 -5.26 -8.94 -9.65
CA TYR A 208 -4.17 -8.03 -9.37
C TYR A 208 -4.10 -6.85 -10.34
N HIS A 209 -3.35 -5.82 -9.97
CA HIS A 209 -3.06 -4.61 -10.77
C HIS A 209 -4.28 -3.77 -11.17
N LYS A 210 -5.40 -3.93 -10.46
CA LYS A 210 -6.62 -3.15 -10.73
C LYS A 210 -6.85 -2.03 -9.72
N ILE A 211 -6.74 -2.35 -8.45
CA ILE A 211 -7.08 -1.40 -7.38
C ILE A 211 -6.05 -1.50 -6.27
N TYR A 212 -5.39 -0.39 -6.01
CA TYR A 212 -4.42 -0.22 -4.93
C TYR A 212 -4.97 0.72 -3.88
N ARG A 213 -4.57 0.51 -2.65
CA ARG A 213 -4.89 1.38 -1.54
C ARG A 213 -3.66 1.70 -0.71
N GLY A 214 -3.71 2.82 0.00
CA GLY A 214 -2.64 3.17 0.94
C GLY A 214 -2.85 4.52 1.61
N GLY A 215 -1.79 5.04 2.23
CA GLY A 215 -1.69 6.41 2.66
C GLY A 215 -1.35 7.34 1.50
N ARG A 216 -1.28 8.64 1.80
CA ARG A 216 -0.94 9.66 0.81
C ARG A 216 0.43 9.37 0.18
N MET A 217 0.52 9.55 -1.14
CA MET A 217 1.75 9.28 -1.88
C MET A 217 2.81 10.39 -1.71
N GLU A 218 2.39 11.61 -1.42
CA GLU A 218 3.26 12.78 -1.30
C GLU A 218 3.94 12.94 0.07
N SER A 219 3.84 11.95 0.97
CA SER A 219 4.38 12.07 2.33
C SER A 219 5.90 12.26 2.42
N GLY A 220 6.63 12.02 1.33
CA GLY A 220 8.08 12.19 1.24
C GLY A 220 8.56 12.99 0.02
N ASN A 221 7.72 13.76 -0.66
CA ASN A 221 7.99 14.37 -1.96
C ASN A 221 8.31 13.32 -3.03
N VAL A 222 7.40 13.08 -3.96
CA VAL A 222 7.57 12.08 -5.01
C VAL A 222 8.79 12.42 -5.87
N SER A 223 9.83 11.60 -5.77
CA SER A 223 10.99 11.68 -6.66
C SER A 223 10.62 11.22 -8.07
N LYS A 224 11.45 11.55 -9.06
CA LYS A 224 11.27 11.01 -10.42
C LYS A 224 11.26 9.48 -10.43
N ALA A 225 12.10 8.86 -9.61
CA ALA A 225 12.15 7.41 -9.48
C ALA A 225 10.87 6.85 -8.86
N GLY A 226 10.36 7.45 -7.78
CA GLY A 226 9.08 7.05 -7.18
C GLY A 226 7.89 7.24 -8.14
N ALA A 227 7.87 8.29 -8.95
CA ALA A 227 6.86 8.48 -9.99
C ALA A 227 6.94 7.39 -11.06
N ALA A 228 8.15 7.02 -11.49
CA ALA A 228 8.35 5.93 -12.45
C ALA A 228 7.90 4.57 -11.87
N GLU A 229 8.16 4.32 -10.59
CA GLU A 229 7.69 3.10 -9.90
C GLU A 229 6.16 3.01 -9.86
N ILE A 230 5.46 4.10 -9.55
CA ILE A 230 4.01 4.16 -9.56
C ILE A 230 3.45 3.84 -10.94
N ILE A 231 4.02 4.43 -11.99
CA ILE A 231 3.59 4.17 -13.36
C ILE A 231 3.92 2.73 -13.80
N SER A 232 5.09 2.21 -13.44
CA SER A 232 5.51 0.84 -13.81
C SER A 232 4.64 -0.23 -13.15
N GLU A 233 4.00 0.10 -12.03
CA GLU A 233 3.02 -0.76 -11.35
C GLU A 233 1.65 -0.80 -12.05
N GLY A 234 1.51 -0.08 -13.17
CA GLY A 234 0.25 0.01 -13.91
C GLY A 234 -0.76 1.01 -13.32
N ILE A 235 -0.35 1.80 -12.34
CA ILE A 235 -1.22 2.83 -11.74
C ILE A 235 -1.34 4.00 -12.71
N GLY A 236 -2.55 4.21 -13.23
CA GLY A 236 -2.91 5.27 -14.14
C GLY A 236 -3.92 6.27 -13.58
N ALA A 237 -4.41 6.05 -12.35
CA ALA A 237 -5.42 6.90 -11.73
C ALA A 237 -5.20 7.05 -10.22
N GLN A 238 -5.48 8.24 -9.68
CA GLN A 238 -5.40 8.57 -8.26
C GLN A 238 -6.73 9.11 -7.75
N LEU A 239 -7.25 8.49 -6.66
CA LEU A 239 -8.46 8.95 -5.97
C LEU A 239 -8.08 9.41 -4.56
N ASP A 240 -8.23 10.70 -4.29
CA ASP A 240 -7.93 11.32 -3.00
C ASP A 240 -9.21 11.45 -2.15
N LEU A 241 -9.30 10.66 -1.09
CA LEU A 241 -10.45 10.62 -0.19
C LEU A 241 -10.34 11.63 0.97
N ARG A 242 -9.42 12.59 0.91
CA ARG A 242 -9.23 13.55 2.01
C ARG A 242 -10.28 14.64 1.98
N GLY A 243 -10.45 15.27 3.15
CA GLY A 243 -11.35 16.41 3.34
C GLY A 243 -10.69 17.73 2.97
N THR A 244 -11.42 18.81 3.15
CA THR A 244 -11.04 20.18 2.77
C THR A 244 -9.69 20.64 3.31
N SER A 245 -9.26 20.08 4.46
CA SER A 245 -8.03 20.53 5.13
C SER A 245 -6.75 20.07 4.43
N ASP A 246 -6.78 18.95 3.69
CA ASP A 246 -5.57 18.31 3.18
C ASP A 246 -5.72 17.64 1.80
N VAL A 247 -6.87 17.76 1.15
CA VAL A 247 -7.14 17.24 -0.19
C VAL A 247 -6.25 17.92 -1.25
N LEU A 248 -5.80 17.12 -2.22
CA LEU A 248 -5.03 17.67 -3.35
C LEU A 248 -5.94 18.33 -4.39
N SER A 249 -5.40 19.30 -5.11
CA SER A 249 -6.04 19.93 -6.27
C SER A 249 -5.64 19.30 -7.61
N LYS A 250 -4.66 18.39 -7.59
CA LYS A 250 -4.11 17.68 -8.77
C LYS A 250 -3.46 16.38 -8.33
N PRO A 251 -3.23 15.43 -9.25
CA PRO A 251 -2.58 14.18 -8.91
C PRO A 251 -1.14 14.39 -8.43
N THR A 252 -0.67 13.49 -7.58
CA THR A 252 0.70 13.49 -7.05
C THR A 252 1.73 13.24 -8.15
N VAL A 253 1.40 12.40 -9.13
CA VAL A 253 2.22 12.12 -10.31
C VAL A 253 1.51 12.67 -11.54
N SER A 254 2.24 13.46 -12.33
CA SER A 254 1.70 14.04 -13.56
C SER A 254 1.29 12.97 -14.55
N GLY A 255 0.13 13.12 -15.16
CA GLY A 255 -0.42 12.19 -16.15
C GLY A 255 -1.37 11.14 -15.59
N LEU A 256 -1.50 11.02 -14.27
CA LEU A 256 -2.58 10.20 -13.69
C LEU A 256 -3.93 10.90 -13.85
N ASP A 257 -4.97 10.14 -14.13
CA ASP A 257 -6.34 10.59 -13.93
C ASP A 257 -6.56 10.91 -12.45
N PHE A 258 -7.38 11.91 -12.15
CA PHE A 258 -7.52 12.37 -10.78
C PHE A 258 -8.98 12.63 -10.40
N CYS A 259 -9.34 12.19 -9.20
CA CYS A 259 -10.62 12.51 -8.56
C CYS A 259 -10.39 12.80 -7.07
N ALA A 260 -11.07 13.82 -6.56
CA ALA A 260 -11.05 14.20 -5.16
C ALA A 260 -12.47 14.61 -4.72
N PRO A 261 -13.27 13.66 -4.22
CA PRO A 261 -14.66 13.93 -3.83
C PRO A 261 -14.81 14.76 -2.55
N VAL A 262 -13.70 15.04 -1.84
CA VAL A 262 -13.64 15.81 -0.58
C VAL A 262 -14.47 15.18 0.53
N ILE A 263 -13.95 14.14 1.15
CA ILE A 263 -14.62 13.35 2.20
C ILE A 263 -14.01 13.69 3.56
N GLU A 264 -14.82 14.23 4.47
CA GLU A 264 -14.34 14.67 5.79
C GLU A 264 -14.15 13.50 6.76
N GLN A 265 -15.04 12.53 6.74
CA GLN A 265 -15.07 11.43 7.71
C GLN A 265 -15.12 10.08 7.00
N GLY A 266 -14.70 9.03 7.69
CA GLY A 266 -14.88 7.64 7.26
C GLY A 266 -16.16 7.01 7.85
N GLY A 267 -16.31 5.70 7.67
CA GLY A 267 -17.42 4.94 8.24
C GLY A 267 -18.77 5.24 7.61
N VAL A 268 -19.83 5.06 8.38
CA VAL A 268 -21.21 5.31 7.92
C VAL A 268 -21.43 6.76 7.52
N ALA A 269 -20.71 7.70 8.11
CA ALA A 269 -20.74 9.10 7.70
C ALA A 269 -20.32 9.28 6.25
N MET A 270 -19.23 8.62 5.81
CA MET A 270 -18.81 8.61 4.41
C MET A 270 -19.87 8.02 3.47
N LEU A 271 -20.48 6.91 3.88
CA LEU A 271 -21.48 6.21 3.06
C LEU A 271 -22.73 7.08 2.79
N ASN A 272 -23.08 7.96 3.72
CA ASN A 272 -24.23 8.85 3.61
C ASN A 272 -23.87 10.29 3.21
N ASP A 273 -22.60 10.56 2.88
CA ASP A 273 -22.13 11.90 2.54
C ASP A 273 -22.59 12.29 1.12
N ILE A 274 -23.32 13.40 1.04
CA ILE A 274 -23.90 13.94 -0.20
C ILE A 274 -23.27 15.31 -0.45
N ASN A 275 -22.76 15.54 -1.64
CA ASN A 275 -22.21 16.82 -2.02
C ASN A 275 -23.29 17.90 -2.27
N GLU A 276 -22.87 19.14 -2.54
CA GLU A 276 -23.76 20.27 -2.79
C GLU A 276 -24.68 20.09 -4.00
N GLN A 277 -24.32 19.20 -4.93
CA GLN A 277 -25.12 18.87 -6.12
C GLN A 277 -26.10 17.71 -5.86
N GLY A 278 -26.20 17.20 -4.64
CA GLY A 278 -27.06 16.10 -4.26
C GLY A 278 -26.53 14.72 -4.66
N VAL A 279 -25.26 14.61 -5.03
CA VAL A 279 -24.62 13.35 -5.43
C VAL A 279 -23.91 12.72 -4.22
N ASN A 280 -24.14 11.44 -3.99
CA ASN A 280 -23.43 10.68 -2.96
C ASN A 280 -21.93 10.60 -3.30
N ARG A 281 -21.07 10.98 -2.36
CA ARG A 281 -19.60 11.02 -2.57
C ARG A 281 -18.98 9.62 -2.73
N THR A 282 -19.56 8.62 -2.11
CA THR A 282 -19.15 7.21 -2.30
C THR A 282 -19.47 6.73 -3.71
N LYS A 283 -20.59 7.18 -4.30
CA LYS A 283 -20.88 6.95 -5.72
C LYS A 283 -19.81 7.57 -6.61
N GLN A 284 -19.39 8.80 -6.34
CA GLN A 284 -18.31 9.43 -7.12
C GLN A 284 -17.00 8.60 -7.04
N CYS A 285 -16.68 8.05 -5.86
CA CYS A 285 -15.55 7.13 -5.72
C CYS A 285 -15.72 5.87 -6.57
N PHE A 286 -16.88 5.22 -6.49
CA PHE A 286 -17.18 4.00 -7.24
C PHE A 286 -17.12 4.24 -8.75
N ASP A 287 -17.77 5.30 -9.24
CA ASP A 287 -17.80 5.65 -10.67
C ASP A 287 -16.37 5.90 -11.20
N PHE A 288 -15.53 6.59 -10.42
CA PHE A 288 -14.14 6.84 -10.80
C PHE A 288 -13.31 5.56 -10.85
N VAL A 289 -13.46 4.69 -9.85
CA VAL A 289 -12.78 3.38 -9.81
C VAL A 289 -13.23 2.53 -11.01
N LEU A 290 -14.54 2.39 -11.23
CA LEU A 290 -15.08 1.61 -12.35
C LEU A 290 -14.58 2.14 -13.70
N LYS A 291 -14.64 3.47 -13.92
CA LYS A 291 -14.13 4.10 -15.15
C LYS A 291 -12.67 3.73 -15.38
N SER A 292 -11.84 3.89 -14.36
CA SER A 292 -10.39 3.65 -14.48
C SER A 292 -10.07 2.19 -14.79
N VAL A 293 -10.72 1.26 -14.10
CA VAL A 293 -10.54 -0.19 -14.35
C VAL A 293 -11.04 -0.57 -15.75
N ARG A 294 -12.15 0.01 -16.22
CA ARG A 294 -12.69 -0.16 -17.58
C ARG A 294 -11.68 0.31 -18.64
N GLU A 295 -10.94 1.36 -18.37
CA GLU A 295 -9.89 1.90 -19.24
C GLU A 295 -8.56 1.13 -19.12
N GLY A 296 -8.49 0.07 -18.32
CA GLY A 296 -7.29 -0.72 -18.09
C GLY A 296 -6.25 -0.06 -17.18
N LYS A 297 -6.63 0.97 -16.44
CA LYS A 297 -5.75 1.71 -15.52
C LYS A 297 -5.88 1.16 -14.11
N GLY A 298 -4.76 0.89 -13.45
CA GLY A 298 -4.74 0.67 -12.01
C GLY A 298 -5.11 1.95 -11.25
N VAL A 299 -5.94 1.83 -10.21
CA VAL A 299 -6.37 2.96 -9.38
C VAL A 299 -5.71 2.90 -8.02
N TYR A 300 -4.99 3.95 -7.63
CA TYR A 300 -4.51 4.11 -6.26
C TYR A 300 -5.43 5.07 -5.51
N TYR A 301 -6.16 4.57 -4.50
CA TYR A 301 -6.95 5.43 -3.65
C TYR A 301 -6.39 5.54 -2.23
N HIS A 302 -6.53 6.71 -1.63
CA HIS A 302 -5.93 7.00 -0.35
C HIS A 302 -6.70 8.07 0.45
N CYS A 303 -6.47 8.08 1.75
CA CYS A 303 -6.65 9.25 2.60
C CYS A 303 -5.28 9.68 3.14
N SER A 304 -5.18 10.29 4.31
CA SER A 304 -3.88 10.67 4.88
C SER A 304 -3.04 9.45 5.28
N LEU A 305 -3.63 8.47 5.95
CA LEU A 305 -2.94 7.29 6.50
C LEU A 305 -3.27 5.99 5.76
N GLY A 306 -4.26 6.02 4.89
CA GLY A 306 -4.77 4.82 4.26
C GLY A 306 -5.55 3.91 5.20
N ARG A 307 -6.11 4.43 6.30
CA ARG A 307 -6.80 3.62 7.30
C ARG A 307 -8.33 3.77 7.22
N ASP A 308 -8.86 4.92 7.62
CA ASP A 308 -10.29 5.09 7.92
C ASP A 308 -11.15 5.22 6.65
N ARG A 309 -11.10 6.35 5.95
CA ARG A 309 -11.82 6.57 4.68
C ARG A 309 -11.45 5.54 3.63
N THR A 310 -10.16 5.27 3.50
CA THR A 310 -9.62 4.21 2.65
C THR A 310 -10.16 2.84 3.04
N GLY A 311 -10.17 2.50 4.32
CA GLY A 311 -10.72 1.23 4.82
C GLY A 311 -12.23 1.09 4.58
N THR A 312 -13.00 2.17 4.73
CA THR A 312 -14.43 2.17 4.41
C THR A 312 -14.69 1.81 2.94
N LEU A 313 -13.95 2.48 2.03
CA LEU A 313 -14.07 2.17 0.59
C LEU A 313 -13.60 0.74 0.28
N THR A 314 -12.55 0.25 0.95
CA THR A 314 -12.08 -1.13 0.78
C THR A 314 -13.15 -2.15 1.18
N VAL A 315 -13.76 -1.99 2.35
CA VAL A 315 -14.84 -2.88 2.82
C VAL A 315 -16.02 -2.89 1.85
N LEU A 316 -16.35 -1.73 1.29
CA LEU A 316 -17.38 -1.63 0.26
C LEU A 316 -16.98 -2.39 -1.01
N LEU A 317 -15.81 -2.12 -1.58
CA LEU A 317 -15.40 -2.73 -2.86
C LEU A 317 -15.20 -4.23 -2.74
N LEU A 318 -14.44 -4.71 -1.76
CA LEU A 318 -14.21 -6.15 -1.55
C LEU A 318 -15.47 -6.87 -1.07
N GLY A 319 -16.28 -6.23 -0.22
CA GLY A 319 -17.57 -6.77 0.22
C GLY A 319 -18.56 -6.95 -0.94
N LEU A 320 -18.61 -5.99 -1.88
CA LEU A 320 -19.40 -6.10 -3.11
C LEU A 320 -18.97 -7.30 -3.97
N LEU A 321 -17.66 -7.57 -4.02
CA LEU A 321 -17.10 -8.71 -4.76
C LEU A 321 -17.34 -10.05 -4.07
N GLY A 322 -17.79 -10.06 -2.81
CA GLY A 322 -18.09 -11.27 -2.06
C GLY A 322 -16.90 -11.84 -1.28
N VAL A 323 -15.89 -11.02 -1.00
CA VAL A 323 -14.81 -11.40 -0.08
C VAL A 323 -15.40 -11.58 1.32
N PRO A 324 -15.09 -12.69 2.05
CA PRO A 324 -15.67 -12.97 3.34
C PRO A 324 -15.26 -11.95 4.42
N GLU A 325 -16.14 -11.70 5.38
CA GLU A 325 -15.98 -10.66 6.39
C GLU A 325 -14.70 -10.82 7.23
N HIS A 326 -14.28 -12.05 7.51
CA HIS A 326 -13.02 -12.31 8.23
C HIS A 326 -11.78 -11.88 7.44
N ASP A 327 -11.82 -11.97 6.12
CA ASP A 327 -10.73 -11.51 5.27
C ASP A 327 -10.78 -9.98 5.10
N LEU A 328 -11.96 -9.38 5.05
CA LEU A 328 -12.12 -7.92 5.12
C LEU A 328 -11.53 -7.35 6.42
N SER A 329 -11.73 -8.06 7.55
CA SER A 329 -11.14 -7.70 8.83
C SER A 329 -9.62 -7.74 8.79
N LYS A 330 -9.04 -8.84 8.31
CA LYS A 330 -7.58 -8.99 8.15
C LYS A 330 -7.00 -7.92 7.23
N GLU A 331 -7.66 -7.67 6.10
CA GLU A 331 -7.24 -6.64 5.17
C GLU A 331 -7.16 -5.27 5.85
N TYR A 332 -8.17 -4.89 6.61
CA TYR A 332 -8.14 -3.65 7.37
C TYR A 332 -7.02 -3.61 8.41
N GLU A 333 -6.83 -4.69 9.15
CA GLU A 333 -5.89 -4.80 10.25
C GLU A 333 -4.42 -4.77 9.82
N VAL A 334 -4.09 -5.16 8.59
CA VAL A 334 -2.76 -4.97 7.98
C VAL A 334 -2.30 -3.50 8.10
N THR A 335 -3.23 -2.55 8.12
CA THR A 335 -2.94 -1.14 8.35
C THR A 335 -2.09 -0.87 9.60
N TYR A 336 -2.20 -1.70 10.64
CA TYR A 336 -1.46 -1.51 11.90
C TYR A 336 0.02 -1.88 11.79
N PHE A 337 0.43 -2.52 10.71
CA PHE A 337 1.85 -2.76 10.41
C PHE A 337 2.54 -1.54 9.80
N ALA A 338 1.79 -0.55 9.35
CA ALA A 338 2.33 0.66 8.75
C ALA A 338 2.72 1.71 9.81
N PRO A 339 3.70 2.60 9.52
CA PRO A 339 4.11 3.68 10.40
C PRO A 339 3.07 4.80 10.41
N LEU A 340 1.99 4.62 11.15
CA LEU A 340 0.85 5.55 11.17
C LEU A 340 1.12 6.85 11.92
N GLY A 341 2.23 6.93 12.68
CA GLY A 341 2.59 8.14 13.42
C GLY A 341 1.72 8.44 14.65
N TYR A 342 0.88 7.48 15.08
CA TYR A 342 0.14 7.61 16.33
C TYR A 342 0.65 6.70 17.42
N SER A 343 0.42 7.14 18.62
CA SER A 343 0.35 6.25 19.77
C SER A 343 -0.98 5.50 19.75
N VAL A 344 -0.90 4.23 19.96
CA VAL A 344 -2.09 3.43 20.26
C VAL A 344 -2.08 3.20 21.76
N SER A 345 -3.20 3.49 22.42
CA SER A 345 -3.29 3.29 23.85
C SER A 345 -3.18 1.80 24.17
N SER A 346 -2.61 1.47 25.34
CA SER A 346 -2.50 0.10 25.83
C SER A 346 -3.86 -0.59 26.06
N SER A 347 -4.95 0.18 25.98
CA SER A 347 -6.32 -0.34 26.08
C SER A 347 -6.90 -0.86 24.79
N GLU A 348 -6.20 -0.69 23.66
CA GLU A 348 -6.66 -1.24 22.38
C GLU A 348 -6.43 -2.75 22.36
N THR A 349 -7.51 -3.49 22.26
CA THR A 349 -7.50 -4.96 22.15
C THR A 349 -8.09 -5.38 20.80
N SER A 350 -7.53 -6.41 20.23
CA SER A 350 -8.14 -7.12 19.11
C SER A 350 -8.52 -8.52 19.53
N TYR A 351 -9.57 -9.05 18.95
CA TYR A 351 -9.94 -10.45 19.14
C TYR A 351 -10.55 -11.00 17.84
N TYR A 352 -10.45 -12.29 17.68
CA TYR A 352 -11.11 -13.00 16.61
C TYR A 352 -12.54 -13.38 17.05
N ASP A 353 -13.54 -12.91 16.33
CA ASP A 353 -14.93 -13.29 16.55
C ASP A 353 -15.25 -14.53 15.72
N LYS A 354 -15.38 -15.69 16.40
CA LYS A 354 -15.67 -16.96 15.74
C LYS A 354 -17.04 -17.01 15.09
N GLU A 355 -18.02 -16.30 15.64
CA GLU A 355 -19.37 -16.26 15.09
C GLU A 355 -19.43 -15.44 13.81
N LYS A 356 -18.68 -14.35 13.76
CA LYS A 356 -18.57 -13.47 12.59
C LYS A 356 -17.46 -13.88 11.63
N GLY A 357 -16.58 -14.79 12.06
CA GLY A 357 -15.45 -15.26 11.25
C GLY A 357 -14.40 -14.18 10.97
N GLY A 358 -14.25 -13.19 11.84
CA GLY A 358 -13.35 -12.08 11.61
C GLY A 358 -12.65 -11.54 12.85
N TRP A 359 -11.57 -10.79 12.65
CA TRP A 359 -10.87 -10.07 13.69
C TRP A 359 -11.60 -8.78 14.02
N LEU A 360 -11.83 -8.53 15.30
CA LEU A 360 -12.48 -7.32 15.80
C LEU A 360 -11.52 -6.55 16.69
N PHE A 361 -11.29 -5.28 16.39
CA PHE A 361 -10.57 -4.37 17.27
C PHE A 361 -11.53 -3.68 18.23
N HIS A 362 -11.20 -3.74 19.52
CA HIS A 362 -11.94 -3.08 20.57
C HIS A 362 -11.38 -1.69 20.88
N ASN A 363 -11.18 -0.84 19.90
CA ASN A 363 -10.91 0.54 20.23
C ASN A 363 -11.91 1.48 19.56
N ASP A 364 -12.04 2.67 20.09
CA ASP A 364 -13.01 3.64 19.61
C ASP A 364 -12.72 4.11 18.17
N ARG A 365 -11.49 3.94 17.68
CA ARG A 365 -11.10 4.37 16.34
C ARG A 365 -11.34 3.33 15.25
N THR A 366 -11.34 2.06 15.60
CA THR A 366 -11.67 0.97 14.65
C THR A 366 -13.11 0.51 14.79
N LYS A 367 -13.71 0.84 15.90
CA LYS A 367 -15.07 0.48 16.27
C LYS A 367 -16.08 0.81 15.17
N TRP A 368 -15.95 1.95 14.52
CA TRP A 368 -16.91 2.37 13.50
C TRP A 368 -16.82 1.56 12.21
N VAL A 369 -15.66 1.01 11.81
CA VAL A 369 -15.60 0.15 10.62
C VAL A 369 -16.37 -1.14 10.85
N TYR A 370 -16.09 -1.85 11.94
CA TYR A 370 -16.69 -3.16 12.20
C TYR A 370 -17.96 -3.13 13.04
N SER A 371 -18.14 -2.15 13.92
CA SER A 371 -19.35 -2.02 14.70
C SER A 371 -20.44 -1.17 14.06
N GLU A 372 -20.11 -0.37 13.06
CA GLU A 372 -21.05 0.51 12.38
C GLU A 372 -21.19 0.19 10.89
N VAL A 373 -20.10 0.08 10.14
CA VAL A 373 -20.12 -0.14 8.68
C VAL A 373 -20.63 -1.54 8.33
N ALA A 374 -20.10 -2.57 8.99
CA ALA A 374 -20.56 -3.94 8.72
C ALA A 374 -22.02 -4.15 9.13
N PRO A 375 -22.46 -3.77 10.34
CA PRO A 375 -23.88 -3.80 10.69
C PRO A 375 -24.78 -2.97 9.78
N TYR A 376 -24.31 -1.84 9.28
CA TYR A 376 -25.05 -1.02 8.31
C TYR A 376 -25.39 -1.82 7.04
N PHE A 377 -24.41 -2.51 6.46
CA PHE A 377 -24.62 -3.36 5.30
C PHE A 377 -25.49 -4.59 5.63
N TRP A 378 -25.28 -5.23 6.77
CA TRP A 378 -26.12 -6.34 7.22
C TRP A 378 -27.59 -5.93 7.41
N ASN A 379 -27.85 -4.76 7.95
CA ASN A 379 -29.21 -4.23 8.06
C ASN A 379 -29.85 -4.02 6.68
N LEU A 380 -29.11 -3.57 5.69
CA LEU A 380 -29.59 -3.44 4.31
C LEU A 380 -29.83 -4.79 3.65
N ALA A 381 -29.00 -5.79 3.91
CA ALA A 381 -29.19 -7.14 3.42
C ALA A 381 -30.53 -7.74 3.89
N GLY A 382 -30.89 -7.49 5.15
CA GLY A 382 -32.09 -8.03 5.76
C GLY A 382 -31.95 -9.51 6.14
N ALA A 383 -33.01 -10.08 6.69
CA ALA A 383 -33.01 -11.46 7.15
C ALA A 383 -32.77 -12.44 5.99
N GLY A 384 -31.79 -13.32 6.13
CA GLY A 384 -31.40 -14.31 5.11
C GLY A 384 -30.59 -13.77 3.94
N GLY A 385 -30.27 -12.46 3.93
CA GLY A 385 -29.36 -11.88 2.95
C GLY A 385 -27.89 -12.16 3.25
N THR A 386 -27.00 -11.82 2.31
CA THR A 386 -25.54 -11.89 2.43
C THR A 386 -24.94 -10.50 2.59
N PHE A 387 -23.72 -10.43 3.12
CA PHE A 387 -22.98 -9.17 3.22
C PHE A 387 -22.87 -8.45 1.86
N ALA A 388 -22.51 -9.20 0.81
CA ALA A 388 -22.41 -8.66 -0.54
C ALA A 388 -23.73 -8.07 -1.06
N GLN A 389 -24.87 -8.72 -0.76
CA GLN A 389 -26.19 -8.18 -1.08
C GLN A 389 -26.51 -6.90 -0.32
N GLY A 390 -26.06 -6.78 0.93
CA GLY A 390 -26.19 -5.53 1.68
C GLY A 390 -25.40 -4.39 1.08
N VAL A 391 -24.18 -4.64 0.64
CA VAL A 391 -23.34 -3.66 -0.06
C VAL A 391 -23.94 -3.28 -1.41
N GLU A 392 -24.41 -4.25 -2.18
CA GLU A 392 -25.08 -4.00 -3.46
C GLU A 392 -26.34 -3.15 -3.29
N LYS A 393 -27.15 -3.48 -2.30
CA LYS A 393 -28.35 -2.70 -1.98
C LYS A 393 -28.03 -1.27 -1.55
N TYR A 394 -26.95 -1.08 -0.78
CA TYR A 394 -26.45 0.26 -0.48
C TYR A 394 -26.09 1.02 -1.76
N LEU A 395 -25.29 0.42 -2.62
CA LEU A 395 -24.86 1.07 -3.87
C LEU A 395 -26.05 1.44 -4.76
N THR A 396 -27.02 0.54 -4.91
CA THR A 396 -28.17 0.77 -5.80
C THR A 396 -29.19 1.74 -5.22
N THR A 397 -29.55 1.61 -3.92
CA THR A 397 -30.68 2.32 -3.33
C THR A 397 -30.29 3.59 -2.55
N VAL A 398 -29.09 3.64 -2.01
CA VAL A 398 -28.62 4.80 -1.23
C VAL A 398 -27.66 5.65 -2.06
N ALA A 399 -26.64 5.02 -2.64
CA ALA A 399 -25.65 5.76 -3.44
C ALA A 399 -26.14 6.07 -4.86
N GLY A 400 -27.09 5.31 -5.40
CA GLY A 400 -27.68 5.52 -6.74
C GLY A 400 -26.78 5.04 -7.88
N VAL A 401 -26.02 3.96 -7.64
CA VAL A 401 -25.21 3.29 -8.68
C VAL A 401 -26.11 2.37 -9.51
N PRO A 402 -26.10 2.44 -10.85
CA PRO A 402 -26.85 1.52 -11.69
C PRO A 402 -26.42 0.05 -11.50
N GLN A 403 -27.36 -0.88 -11.53
CA GLN A 403 -27.06 -2.31 -11.42
C GLN A 403 -26.07 -2.78 -12.50
N ALA A 404 -26.21 -2.27 -13.72
CA ALA A 404 -25.32 -2.63 -14.83
C ALA A 404 -23.83 -2.28 -14.53
N ASP A 405 -23.58 -1.16 -13.84
CA ASP A 405 -22.22 -0.75 -13.45
C ASP A 405 -21.65 -1.67 -12.36
N ILE A 406 -22.49 -2.17 -11.46
CA ILE A 406 -22.11 -3.16 -10.44
C ILE A 406 -21.74 -4.49 -11.08
N ASP A 407 -22.56 -4.96 -12.03
CA ASP A 407 -22.34 -6.21 -12.74
C ASP A 407 -21.06 -6.13 -13.60
N GLU A 408 -20.85 -5.00 -14.26
CA GLU A 408 -19.62 -4.73 -15.00
C GLU A 408 -18.39 -4.71 -14.08
N PHE A 409 -18.48 -4.04 -12.93
CA PHE A 409 -17.39 -4.00 -11.96
C PHE A 409 -16.98 -5.40 -11.50
N ARG A 410 -17.96 -6.27 -11.17
CA ARG A 410 -17.68 -7.67 -10.81
C ARG A 410 -16.97 -8.43 -11.93
N ASN A 411 -17.41 -8.26 -13.17
CA ASN A 411 -16.80 -8.92 -14.33
C ASN A 411 -15.38 -8.44 -14.61
N LEU A 412 -15.08 -7.17 -14.38
CA LEU A 412 -13.75 -6.60 -14.55
C LEU A 412 -12.78 -7.03 -13.46
N MET A 413 -13.30 -7.22 -12.24
CA MET A 413 -12.48 -7.43 -11.04
C MET A 413 -12.24 -8.90 -10.67
N LEU A 414 -13.06 -9.83 -11.12
CA LEU A 414 -13.00 -11.24 -10.70
C LEU A 414 -12.49 -12.16 -11.82
N GLU A 415 -11.75 -13.20 -11.42
CA GLU A 415 -11.29 -14.32 -12.26
C GLU A 415 -11.55 -15.66 -11.58
#